data_f98f7c645e4b20b5d933a850664ea148
#
_entry.id   f98f7c645e4b20b5d933a850664ea148
#
_cell.length_a   1.000
_cell.length_b   1.000
_cell.length_c   1.000
_cell.angle_alpha   90.00
_cell.angle_beta   90.00
_cell.angle_gamma   90.00
#
_symmetry.space_group_name_H-M   'P 1'
#
loop_
_entity.id
_entity.type
_entity.pdbx_description
1 polymer ?
#
loop_
_entity_poly.entity_id
_entity_poly.type
_entity_poly.pdbx_seq_one_letter_code
_entity_poly.pdbx_strand_id
1 'polypeptide(L)'
;SGKIKGLKRDTYLAAVGGMLLLLLILITKKQGIYTISTMIFNTVVYAVGFHFYLKGGNMIKICNIMVFCFTFGTILLLNGFHKRTLAAVCSTLCVFTVIMGIFHFIMYLYGDVDYSSMEYLGSVENPAEMFEAEVMLAGLGAIMDVAVTIAAATGELIRKKPDIKFLSLFRSGREIGYDIMGTMLSVLLFTFGSGLIPGFLIRMNNDISFLSNIRYH
;
A
#
# COMPACT_ATOMS: atom_id res chain seq x y z
N SER A 1 4.90 -23.38 -33.56
CA SER A 1 5.06 -22.65 -32.30
C SER A 1 5.37 -21.17 -32.60
N GLY A 2 4.33 -20.33 -32.62
CA GLY A 2 4.49 -18.90 -32.79
C GLY A 2 5.08 -18.28 -31.53
N LYS A 3 6.29 -17.76 -31.59
CA LYS A 3 6.82 -16.86 -30.55
C LYS A 3 5.98 -15.61 -30.55
N ILE A 4 5.24 -15.37 -29.46
CA ILE A 4 4.56 -14.08 -29.23
C ILE A 4 5.68 -13.02 -29.10
N LYS A 5 5.86 -12.22 -30.13
CA LYS A 5 6.66 -10.99 -30.04
C LYS A 5 5.94 -10.08 -29.05
N GLY A 6 6.68 -9.59 -28.03
CA GLY A 6 6.13 -8.77 -26.95
C GLY A 6 5.12 -7.73 -27.44
N LEU A 7 4.06 -7.56 -26.68
CA LEU A 7 2.97 -6.63 -27.00
C LEU A 7 3.54 -5.21 -27.13
N LYS A 8 3.22 -4.49 -28.21
CA LYS A 8 3.57 -3.07 -28.40
C LYS A 8 3.18 -2.21 -27.18
N ARG A 9 2.18 -2.64 -26.41
CA ARG A 9 1.74 -2.04 -25.13
C ARG A 9 2.87 -1.89 -24.11
N ASP A 10 3.76 -2.87 -23.99
CA ASP A 10 4.83 -2.86 -22.98
C ASP A 10 5.84 -1.75 -23.27
N THR A 11 6.12 -1.45 -24.55
CA THR A 11 6.97 -0.34 -24.95
C THR A 11 6.36 1.02 -24.61
N TYR A 12 5.05 1.19 -24.80
CA TYR A 12 4.35 2.44 -24.42
C TYR A 12 4.31 2.61 -22.91
N LEU A 13 4.04 1.55 -22.14
CA LEU A 13 4.07 1.59 -20.67
C LEU A 13 5.46 1.94 -20.15
N ALA A 14 6.50 1.35 -20.69
CA ALA A 14 7.89 1.67 -20.34
C ALA A 14 8.24 3.12 -20.68
N ALA A 15 7.79 3.63 -21.85
CA ALA A 15 8.02 5.03 -22.25
C ALA A 15 7.30 6.02 -21.31
N VAL A 16 6.03 5.76 -20.98
CA VAL A 16 5.26 6.58 -20.03
C VAL A 16 5.88 6.52 -18.62
N GLY A 17 6.27 5.34 -18.15
CA GLY A 17 6.95 5.17 -16.88
C GLY A 17 8.28 5.93 -16.82
N GLY A 18 9.10 5.83 -17.87
CA GLY A 18 10.34 6.58 -18.00
C GLY A 18 10.13 8.09 -18.02
N MET A 19 9.11 8.57 -18.73
CA MET A 19 8.74 9.98 -18.76
C MET A 19 8.32 10.49 -17.38
N LEU A 20 7.51 9.71 -16.64
CA LEU A 20 7.10 10.05 -15.28
C LEU A 20 8.28 10.13 -14.31
N LEU A 21 9.23 9.18 -14.40
CA LEU A 21 10.45 9.22 -13.59
C LEU A 21 11.34 10.43 -13.92
N LEU A 22 11.46 10.79 -15.19
CA LEU A 22 12.18 12.00 -15.61
C LEU A 22 11.52 13.26 -15.07
N LEU A 23 10.20 13.39 -15.20
CA LEU A 23 9.43 14.52 -14.64
C LEU A 23 9.59 14.61 -13.13
N LEU A 24 9.55 13.48 -12.42
CA LEU A 24 9.77 13.43 -10.97
C LEU A 24 11.14 14.02 -10.61
N ILE A 25 12.23 13.63 -11.30
CA ILE A 25 13.58 14.14 -11.05
C ILE A 25 13.66 15.63 -11.35
N LEU A 26 13.10 16.07 -12.48
CA LEU A 26 13.14 17.47 -12.90
C LEU A 26 12.42 18.40 -11.92
N ILE A 27 11.26 17.97 -11.42
CA ILE A 27 10.44 18.79 -10.52
C ILE A 27 10.99 18.78 -9.09
N THR A 28 11.35 17.60 -8.57
CA THR A 28 11.69 17.42 -7.15
C THR A 28 13.18 17.42 -6.85
N LYS A 29 14.03 17.47 -7.89
CA LYS A 29 15.50 17.53 -7.76
C LYS A 29 16.03 16.44 -6.80
N LYS A 30 16.69 16.86 -5.69
CA LYS A 30 17.25 15.94 -4.69
C LYS A 30 16.22 15.00 -4.06
N GLN A 31 15.01 15.49 -3.80
CA GLN A 31 13.93 14.68 -3.25
C GLN A 31 13.52 13.55 -4.19
N GLY A 32 13.52 13.80 -5.52
CA GLY A 32 13.22 12.79 -6.52
C GLY A 32 14.20 11.61 -6.51
N ILE A 33 15.49 11.90 -6.27
CA ILE A 33 16.50 10.84 -6.16
C ILE A 33 16.20 9.92 -4.97
N TYR A 34 15.85 10.49 -3.80
CA TYR A 34 15.48 9.69 -2.64
C TYR A 34 14.21 8.86 -2.91
N THR A 35 13.22 9.43 -3.58
CA THR A 35 12.00 8.72 -3.96
C THR A 35 12.29 7.54 -4.89
N ILE A 36 13.13 7.73 -5.91
CA ILE A 36 13.53 6.65 -6.82
C ILE A 36 14.34 5.57 -6.08
N SER A 37 15.27 5.99 -5.21
CA SER A 37 16.03 5.03 -4.39
C SER A 37 15.12 4.19 -3.52
N THR A 38 14.09 4.79 -2.93
CA THR A 38 13.07 4.09 -2.13
C THR A 38 12.24 3.14 -2.99
N MET A 39 11.87 3.55 -4.20
CA MET A 39 11.14 2.70 -5.15
C MET A 39 11.97 1.47 -5.54
N ILE A 40 13.27 1.65 -5.86
CA ILE A 40 14.18 0.56 -6.15
C ILE A 40 14.32 -0.37 -4.93
N PHE A 41 14.52 0.20 -3.74
CA PHE A 41 14.63 -0.56 -2.50
C PHE A 41 13.39 -1.43 -2.27
N ASN A 42 12.18 -0.85 -2.39
CA ASN A 42 10.93 -1.57 -2.21
C ASN A 42 10.76 -2.68 -3.25
N THR A 43 11.14 -2.43 -4.51
CA THR A 43 11.12 -3.45 -5.58
C THR A 43 12.06 -4.62 -5.26
N VAL A 44 13.26 -4.33 -4.73
CA VAL A 44 14.20 -5.37 -4.32
C VAL A 44 13.66 -6.18 -3.15
N VAL A 45 13.07 -5.52 -2.13
CA VAL A 45 12.44 -6.22 -0.99
C VAL A 45 11.31 -7.15 -1.47
N TYR A 46 10.47 -6.68 -2.40
CA TYR A 46 9.45 -7.52 -3.02
C TYR A 46 10.04 -8.73 -3.75
N ALA A 47 11.05 -8.50 -4.60
CA ALA A 47 11.67 -9.57 -5.37
C ALA A 47 12.32 -10.64 -4.46
N VAL A 48 12.98 -10.20 -3.38
CA VAL A 48 13.58 -11.09 -2.38
C VAL A 48 12.50 -11.85 -1.62
N GLY A 49 11.45 -11.18 -1.14
CA GLY A 49 10.33 -11.83 -0.45
C GLY A 49 9.67 -12.90 -1.32
N PHE A 50 9.38 -12.56 -2.59
CA PHE A 50 8.80 -13.49 -3.55
C PHE A 50 9.72 -14.69 -3.85
N HIS A 51 11.02 -14.45 -3.96
CA HIS A 51 12.01 -15.54 -4.13
C HIS A 51 12.01 -16.53 -2.95
N PHE A 52 11.91 -16.03 -1.70
CA PHE A 52 11.81 -16.91 -0.53
C PHE A 52 10.48 -17.65 -0.48
N TYR A 53 9.39 -17.05 -0.91
CA TYR A 53 8.10 -17.71 -1.03
C TYR A 53 8.14 -18.88 -2.02
N LEU A 54 8.72 -18.67 -3.21
CA LEU A 54 8.90 -19.71 -4.23
C LEU A 54 9.77 -20.90 -3.77
N LYS A 55 10.61 -20.69 -2.76
CA LYS A 55 11.40 -21.77 -2.12
C LYS A 55 10.63 -22.54 -1.03
N GLY A 56 9.33 -22.30 -0.88
CA GLY A 56 8.47 -22.95 0.10
C GLY A 56 8.48 -22.29 1.48
N GLY A 57 8.85 -21.00 1.55
CA GLY A 57 8.74 -20.21 2.78
C GLY A 57 7.29 -19.91 3.16
N ASN A 58 7.02 -19.82 4.47
CA ASN A 58 5.69 -19.44 4.96
C ASN A 58 5.38 -17.99 4.59
N MET A 59 4.25 -17.77 3.90
CA MET A 59 3.84 -16.48 3.35
C MET A 59 3.71 -15.40 4.42
N ILE A 60 3.05 -15.69 5.52
CA ILE A 60 2.80 -14.72 6.60
C ILE A 60 4.11 -14.28 7.27
N LYS A 61 5.06 -15.21 7.48
CA LYS A 61 6.37 -14.87 8.06
C LYS A 61 7.18 -13.97 7.13
N ILE A 62 7.16 -14.26 5.83
CA ILE A 62 7.83 -13.44 4.82
C ILE A 62 7.21 -12.04 4.78
N CYS A 63 5.88 -11.94 4.75
CA CYS A 63 5.18 -10.65 4.77
C CYS A 63 5.46 -9.84 6.03
N ASN A 64 5.50 -10.45 7.20
CA ASN A 64 5.89 -9.75 8.43
C ASN A 64 7.31 -9.15 8.33
N ILE A 65 8.28 -9.90 7.81
CA ILE A 65 9.64 -9.39 7.59
C ILE A 65 9.62 -8.24 6.58
N MET A 66 8.85 -8.39 5.49
CA MET A 66 8.69 -7.34 4.46
C MET A 66 8.08 -6.07 5.04
N VAL A 67 7.06 -6.18 5.92
CA VAL A 67 6.44 -5.04 6.63
C VAL A 67 7.49 -4.25 7.42
N PHE A 68 8.35 -4.93 8.17
CA PHE A 68 9.45 -4.28 8.87
C PHE A 68 10.44 -3.63 7.90
N CYS A 69 10.87 -4.34 6.86
CA CYS A 69 11.80 -3.81 5.86
C CYS A 69 11.23 -2.58 5.15
N PHE A 70 9.97 -2.63 4.72
CA PHE A 70 9.30 -1.49 4.07
C PHE A 70 9.17 -0.31 5.01
N THR A 71 8.68 -0.52 6.24
CA THR A 71 8.50 0.56 7.21
C THR A 71 9.82 1.25 7.54
N PHE A 72 10.84 0.49 7.94
CA PHE A 72 12.15 1.06 8.28
C PHE A 72 12.84 1.63 7.04
N GLY A 73 12.95 0.86 5.97
CA GLY A 73 13.68 1.26 4.77
C GLY A 73 13.08 2.47 4.10
N THR A 74 11.77 2.46 3.85
CA THR A 74 11.10 3.58 3.15
C THR A 74 11.15 4.87 3.97
N ILE A 75 10.76 4.80 5.25
CA ILE A 75 10.67 6.00 6.09
C ILE A 75 12.07 6.57 6.37
N LEU A 76 13.08 5.71 6.59
CA LEU A 76 14.46 6.15 6.78
C LEU A 76 15.10 6.74 5.52
N LEU A 77 14.88 6.13 4.36
CA LEU A 77 15.41 6.61 3.09
C LEU A 77 14.82 7.97 2.70
N LEU A 78 13.50 8.16 2.91
CA LEU A 78 12.83 9.41 2.57
C LEU A 78 13.15 10.56 3.53
N ASN A 79 13.21 10.30 4.83
CA ASN A 79 13.26 11.33 5.87
C ASN A 79 14.60 11.41 6.61
N GLY A 80 15.51 10.45 6.39
CA GLY A 80 16.77 10.36 7.11
C GLY A 80 16.60 9.95 8.57
N PHE A 81 17.72 9.88 9.31
CA PHE A 81 17.76 9.47 10.73
C PHE A 81 17.46 10.67 11.65
N HIS A 82 16.18 10.86 11.98
CA HIS A 82 15.73 11.91 12.89
C HIS A 82 14.72 11.37 13.90
N LYS A 83 14.55 12.04 15.03
CA LYS A 83 13.54 11.66 16.06
C LYS A 83 12.12 11.58 15.47
N ARG A 84 11.80 12.43 14.49
CA ARG A 84 10.53 12.43 13.75
C ARG A 84 10.33 11.16 12.95
N THR A 85 11.37 10.70 12.30
CA THR A 85 11.38 9.45 11.50
C THR A 85 11.13 8.25 12.39
N LEU A 86 11.76 8.19 13.56
CA LEU A 86 11.53 7.12 14.51
C LEU A 86 10.08 7.13 15.04
N ALA A 87 9.54 8.31 15.35
CA ALA A 87 8.14 8.44 15.73
C ALA A 87 7.18 7.96 14.62
N ALA A 88 7.46 8.28 13.36
CA ALA A 88 6.68 7.80 12.22
C ALA A 88 6.74 6.28 12.08
N VAL A 89 7.93 5.68 12.22
CA VAL A 89 8.10 4.21 12.20
C VAL A 89 7.30 3.56 13.32
N CYS A 90 7.46 4.02 14.56
CA CYS A 90 6.73 3.46 15.71
C CYS A 90 5.21 3.60 15.56
N SER A 91 4.72 4.76 15.09
CA SER A 91 3.29 4.97 14.88
C SER A 91 2.74 4.08 13.76
N THR A 92 3.47 3.93 12.65
CA THR A 92 3.10 3.03 11.55
C THR A 92 2.97 1.59 12.05
N LEU A 93 3.96 1.07 12.77
CA LEU A 93 3.92 -0.31 13.28
C LEU A 93 2.82 -0.50 14.33
N CYS A 94 2.58 0.49 15.19
CA CYS A 94 1.50 0.44 16.18
C CYS A 94 0.12 0.38 15.49
N VAL A 95 -0.15 1.27 14.53
CA VAL A 95 -1.41 1.30 13.79
C VAL A 95 -1.58 0.03 12.95
N PHE A 96 -0.51 -0.43 12.31
CA PHE A 96 -0.51 -1.69 11.57
C PHE A 96 -0.91 -2.87 12.45
N THR A 97 -0.33 -2.99 13.65
CA THR A 97 -0.67 -4.06 14.62
C THR A 97 -2.14 -3.99 15.04
N VAL A 98 -2.67 -2.78 15.26
CA VAL A 98 -4.10 -2.60 15.61
C VAL A 98 -5.00 -3.04 14.45
N ILE A 99 -4.68 -2.64 13.21
CA ILE A 99 -5.47 -3.01 12.02
C ILE A 99 -5.44 -4.52 11.80
N MET A 100 -4.27 -5.15 11.91
CA MET A 100 -4.16 -6.61 11.80
C MET A 100 -4.90 -7.33 12.93
N GLY A 101 -4.88 -6.78 14.14
CA GLY A 101 -5.68 -7.29 15.26
C GLY A 101 -7.20 -7.25 14.97
N ILE A 102 -7.68 -6.15 14.41
CA ILE A 102 -9.09 -6.02 13.98
C ILE A 102 -9.40 -7.00 12.85
N PHE A 103 -8.50 -7.14 11.87
CA PHE A 103 -8.66 -8.09 10.77
C PHE A 103 -8.81 -9.52 11.28
N HIS A 104 -7.89 -9.99 12.12
CA HIS A 104 -7.97 -11.34 12.71
C HIS A 104 -9.21 -11.54 13.58
N PHE A 105 -9.61 -10.51 14.33
CA PHE A 105 -10.83 -10.55 15.14
C PHE A 105 -12.08 -10.71 14.26
N ILE A 106 -12.15 -10.00 13.14
CA ILE A 106 -13.26 -10.12 12.18
C ILE A 106 -13.26 -11.52 11.55
N MET A 107 -12.11 -12.01 11.10
CA MET A 107 -11.98 -13.35 10.53
C MET A 107 -12.39 -14.44 11.53
N TYR A 108 -12.06 -14.27 12.80
CA TYR A 108 -12.47 -15.19 13.86
C TYR A 108 -14.01 -15.19 14.07
N LEU A 109 -14.66 -14.03 13.98
CA LEU A 109 -16.12 -13.91 14.18
C LEU A 109 -16.94 -14.45 13.01
N TYR A 110 -16.49 -14.23 11.78
CA TYR A 110 -17.24 -14.57 10.57
C TYR A 110 -16.92 -15.96 10.02
N GLY A 111 -15.86 -16.61 10.51
CA GLY A 111 -15.44 -17.94 10.04
C GLY A 111 -14.83 -17.93 8.65
N ASP A 112 -14.96 -19.03 7.93
CA ASP A 112 -14.35 -19.21 6.61
C ASP A 112 -14.97 -18.25 5.57
N VAL A 113 -14.13 -17.44 4.96
CA VAL A 113 -14.48 -16.59 3.82
C VAL A 113 -14.46 -17.46 2.55
N ASP A 114 -15.48 -17.30 1.70
CA ASP A 114 -15.48 -17.94 0.39
C ASP A 114 -14.55 -17.21 -0.59
N TYR A 115 -13.34 -17.75 -0.78
CA TYR A 115 -12.34 -17.21 -1.70
C TYR A 115 -12.59 -17.59 -3.17
N SER A 116 -13.57 -18.44 -3.47
CA SER A 116 -13.84 -18.91 -4.84
C SER A 116 -14.30 -17.80 -5.78
N SER A 117 -14.91 -16.76 -5.22
CA SER A 117 -15.36 -15.57 -5.96
C SER A 117 -14.25 -14.55 -6.21
N MET A 118 -13.11 -14.67 -5.53
CA MET A 118 -11.97 -13.75 -5.67
C MET A 118 -11.09 -14.19 -6.83
N GLU A 119 -10.84 -13.26 -7.77
CA GLU A 119 -10.02 -13.50 -8.95
C GLU A 119 -8.60 -13.87 -8.51
N TYR A 120 -8.06 -14.97 -9.03
CA TYR A 120 -6.75 -15.55 -8.72
C TYR A 120 -6.60 -16.28 -7.37
N LEU A 121 -7.39 -15.97 -6.34
CA LEU A 121 -7.26 -16.63 -5.03
C LEU A 121 -7.82 -18.05 -5.01
N GLY A 122 -8.87 -18.33 -5.78
CA GLY A 122 -9.48 -19.65 -5.88
C GLY A 122 -8.57 -20.73 -6.49
N SER A 123 -7.45 -20.37 -7.12
CA SER A 123 -6.48 -21.29 -7.73
C SER A 123 -5.21 -21.50 -6.90
N VAL A 124 -5.11 -20.86 -5.73
CA VAL A 124 -3.91 -20.93 -4.86
C VAL A 124 -4.10 -21.99 -3.79
N GLU A 125 -3.03 -22.70 -3.42
CA GLU A 125 -3.07 -23.76 -2.40
C GLU A 125 -3.57 -23.28 -1.02
N ASN A 126 -3.18 -22.04 -0.62
CA ASN A 126 -3.58 -21.41 0.64
C ASN A 126 -4.18 -20.02 0.39
N PRO A 127 -5.44 -19.90 -0.05
CA PRO A 127 -6.04 -18.62 -0.40
C PRO A 127 -6.18 -17.68 0.82
N ALA A 128 -6.39 -18.21 2.01
CA ALA A 128 -6.49 -17.42 3.24
C ALA A 128 -5.18 -16.69 3.59
N GLU A 129 -4.04 -17.40 3.52
CA GLU A 129 -2.73 -16.79 3.76
C GLU A 129 -2.38 -15.72 2.71
N MET A 130 -2.77 -15.96 1.46
CA MET A 130 -2.54 -15.02 0.37
C MET A 130 -3.38 -13.75 0.55
N PHE A 131 -4.64 -13.90 0.91
CA PHE A 131 -5.53 -12.78 1.20
C PHE A 131 -5.05 -11.96 2.41
N GLU A 132 -4.62 -12.62 3.48
CA GLU A 132 -4.01 -11.94 4.63
C GLU A 132 -2.76 -11.17 4.22
N ALA A 133 -1.88 -11.76 3.43
CA ALA A 133 -0.67 -11.11 2.91
C ALA A 133 -0.99 -9.88 2.05
N GLU A 134 -2.02 -9.96 1.22
CA GLU A 134 -2.50 -8.84 0.40
C GLU A 134 -3.01 -7.69 1.29
N VAL A 135 -3.85 -7.99 2.27
CA VAL A 135 -4.36 -7.00 3.24
C VAL A 135 -3.20 -6.35 4.02
N MET A 136 -2.22 -7.16 4.47
CA MET A 136 -1.03 -6.67 5.17
C MET A 136 -0.25 -5.65 4.34
N LEU A 137 0.08 -5.98 3.10
CA LEU A 137 0.94 -5.15 2.26
C LEU A 137 0.19 -3.92 1.71
N ALA A 138 -1.07 -4.08 1.30
CA ALA A 138 -1.90 -2.96 0.84
C ALA A 138 -2.20 -1.98 1.99
N GLY A 139 -2.56 -2.48 3.16
CA GLY A 139 -2.83 -1.67 4.35
C GLY A 139 -1.58 -0.91 4.82
N LEU A 140 -0.41 -1.56 4.80
CA LEU A 140 0.84 -0.93 5.20
C LEU A 140 1.16 0.32 4.37
N GLY A 141 0.97 0.28 3.05
CA GLY A 141 1.22 1.43 2.16
C GLY A 141 0.40 2.64 2.59
N ALA A 142 -0.91 2.46 2.77
CA ALA A 142 -1.82 3.52 3.19
C ALA A 142 -1.45 4.09 4.58
N ILE A 143 -1.11 3.23 5.54
CA ILE A 143 -0.72 3.66 6.90
C ILE A 143 0.58 4.48 6.85
N MET A 144 1.57 4.03 6.06
CA MET A 144 2.86 4.73 5.94
C MET A 144 2.70 6.13 5.38
N ASP A 145 1.89 6.32 4.35
CA ASP A 145 1.66 7.62 3.72
C ASP A 145 1.06 8.62 4.71
N VAL A 146 0.06 8.19 5.48
CA VAL A 146 -0.55 9.02 6.53
C VAL A 146 0.45 9.35 7.64
N ALA A 147 1.15 8.33 8.16
CA ALA A 147 2.09 8.49 9.26
C ALA A 147 3.26 9.43 8.89
N VAL A 148 3.84 9.27 7.70
CA VAL A 148 4.93 10.12 7.21
C VAL A 148 4.46 11.55 7.02
N THR A 149 3.28 11.76 6.45
CA THR A 149 2.74 13.10 6.20
C THR A 149 2.42 13.85 7.49
N ILE A 150 1.77 13.19 8.46
CA ILE A 150 1.50 13.78 9.77
C ILE A 150 2.80 14.07 10.52
N ALA A 151 3.77 13.14 10.51
CA ALA A 151 5.06 13.33 11.16
C ALA A 151 5.87 14.48 10.54
N ALA A 152 5.82 14.64 9.21
CA ALA A 152 6.46 15.76 8.53
C ALA A 152 5.82 17.09 8.89
N ALA A 153 4.49 17.18 8.82
CA ALA A 153 3.75 18.39 9.11
C ALA A 153 3.86 18.83 10.59
N THR A 154 3.71 17.89 11.52
CA THR A 154 3.87 18.18 12.96
C THR A 154 5.32 18.53 13.31
N GLY A 155 6.28 17.88 12.67
CA GLY A 155 7.70 18.22 12.80
C GLY A 155 8.04 19.62 12.33
N GLU A 156 7.43 20.07 11.23
CA GLU A 156 7.58 21.43 10.74
C GLU A 156 6.94 22.46 11.69
N LEU A 157 5.80 22.11 12.27
CA LEU A 157 5.12 22.94 13.24
C LEU A 157 5.95 23.15 14.51
N ILE A 158 6.58 22.09 15.03
CA ILE A 158 7.51 22.17 16.18
C ILE A 158 8.73 23.04 15.82
N ARG A 159 9.25 22.91 14.59
CA ARG A 159 10.40 23.71 14.15
C ARG A 159 10.08 25.21 14.12
N LYS A 160 8.86 25.57 13.70
CA LYS A 160 8.41 26.99 13.63
C LYS A 160 7.98 27.54 14.99
N LYS A 161 7.45 26.70 15.87
CA LYS A 161 6.97 27.06 17.21
C LYS A 161 7.47 26.05 18.24
N PRO A 162 8.72 26.18 18.75
CA PRO A 162 9.30 25.22 19.71
C PRO A 162 8.49 25.10 21.01
N ASP A 163 7.84 26.19 21.43
CA ASP A 163 7.06 26.26 22.69
C ASP A 163 5.59 25.83 22.52
N ILE A 164 5.25 25.16 21.43
CA ILE A 164 3.87 24.72 21.19
C ILE A 164 3.43 23.72 22.24
N LYS A 165 2.27 23.95 22.87
CA LYS A 165 1.68 23.03 23.83
C LYS A 165 1.30 21.69 23.15
N PHE A 166 1.53 20.60 23.82
CA PHE A 166 1.24 19.24 23.31
C PHE A 166 -0.21 19.12 22.79
N LEU A 167 -1.19 19.66 23.51
CA LEU A 167 -2.59 19.58 23.11
C LEU A 167 -2.87 20.33 21.79
N SER A 168 -2.22 21.48 21.58
CA SER A 168 -2.32 22.23 20.31
C SER A 168 -1.67 21.48 19.16
N LEU A 169 -0.50 20.86 19.41
CA LEU A 169 0.18 20.02 18.42
C LEU A 169 -0.68 18.80 18.04
N PHE A 170 -1.28 18.13 19.03
CA PHE A 170 -2.17 16.99 18.81
C PHE A 170 -3.41 17.39 18.00
N ARG A 171 -4.03 18.54 18.31
CA ARG A 171 -5.18 19.05 17.56
C ARG A 171 -4.82 19.34 16.10
N SER A 172 -3.69 20.02 15.87
CA SER A 172 -3.22 20.29 14.49
C SER A 172 -2.90 18.99 13.74
N GLY A 173 -2.25 18.03 14.38
CA GLY A 173 -1.98 16.71 13.76
C GLY A 173 -3.26 15.98 13.39
N ARG A 174 -4.30 16.05 14.22
CA ARG A 174 -5.61 15.45 13.95
C ARG A 174 -6.33 16.14 12.77
N GLU A 175 -6.29 17.45 12.69
CA GLU A 175 -6.87 18.21 11.56
C GLU A 175 -6.20 17.83 10.25
N ILE A 176 -4.87 17.79 10.21
CA ILE A 176 -4.10 17.30 9.06
C ILE A 176 -4.49 15.85 8.71
N GLY A 177 -4.66 15.00 9.72
CA GLY A 177 -5.09 13.61 9.52
C GLY A 177 -6.48 13.51 8.86
N TYR A 178 -7.43 14.36 9.22
CA TYR A 178 -8.76 14.38 8.59
C TYR A 178 -8.69 14.83 7.13
N ASP A 179 -7.88 15.84 6.81
CA ASP A 179 -7.72 16.32 5.41
C ASP A 179 -7.11 15.22 4.54
N ILE A 180 -6.08 14.52 5.04
CA ILE A 180 -5.44 13.42 4.32
C ILE A 180 -6.41 12.25 4.15
N MET A 181 -7.17 11.88 5.20
CA MET A 181 -8.12 10.79 5.15
C MET A 181 -9.17 11.00 4.05
N GLY A 182 -9.70 12.21 3.90
CA GLY A 182 -10.67 12.53 2.85
C GLY A 182 -10.11 12.29 1.44
N THR A 183 -8.90 12.74 1.19
CA THR A 183 -8.24 12.55 -0.13
C THR A 183 -7.86 11.09 -0.38
N MET A 184 -7.32 10.39 0.62
CA MET A 184 -6.95 8.98 0.48
C MET A 184 -8.16 8.07 0.29
N LEU A 185 -9.26 8.32 1.01
CA LEU A 185 -10.49 7.56 0.83
C LEU A 185 -11.02 7.70 -0.60
N SER A 186 -10.96 8.91 -1.17
CA SER A 186 -11.35 9.15 -2.56
C SER A 186 -10.45 8.39 -3.54
N VAL A 187 -9.12 8.45 -3.35
CA VAL A 187 -8.15 7.72 -4.20
C VAL A 187 -8.40 6.22 -4.12
N LEU A 188 -8.58 5.65 -2.93
CA LEU A 188 -8.88 4.24 -2.74
C LEU A 188 -10.19 3.84 -3.42
N LEU A 189 -11.26 4.64 -3.23
CA LEU A 189 -12.55 4.39 -3.86
C LEU A 189 -12.43 4.34 -5.40
N PHE A 190 -11.74 5.31 -6.00
CA PHE A 190 -11.54 5.34 -7.46
C PHE A 190 -10.63 4.21 -7.92
N THR A 191 -9.59 3.86 -7.18
CA THR A 191 -8.68 2.75 -7.53
C THR A 191 -9.41 1.42 -7.51
N PHE A 192 -10.13 1.11 -6.43
CA PHE A 192 -10.94 -0.11 -6.35
C PHE A 192 -12.08 -0.11 -7.37
N GLY A 193 -12.80 0.99 -7.51
CA GLY A 193 -13.89 1.12 -8.48
C GLY A 193 -13.40 0.89 -9.91
N SER A 194 -12.28 1.49 -10.30
CA SER A 194 -11.71 1.29 -11.64
C SER A 194 -11.23 -0.14 -11.87
N GLY A 195 -10.70 -0.81 -10.84
CA GLY A 195 -10.28 -2.22 -10.92
C GLY A 195 -11.45 -3.18 -11.11
N LEU A 196 -12.63 -2.86 -10.56
CA LEU A 196 -13.83 -3.69 -10.70
C LEU A 196 -14.54 -3.53 -12.05
N ILE A 197 -14.39 -2.39 -12.75
CA ILE A 197 -15.07 -2.10 -14.02
C ILE A 197 -14.89 -3.20 -15.07
N PRO A 198 -13.67 -3.71 -15.37
CA PRO A 198 -13.49 -4.76 -16.38
C PRO A 198 -14.26 -6.03 -16.04
N GLY A 199 -14.25 -6.47 -14.78
CA GLY A 199 -15.00 -7.62 -14.31
C GLY A 199 -16.51 -7.45 -14.46
N PHE A 200 -17.04 -6.28 -14.11
CA PHE A 200 -18.45 -5.95 -14.30
C PHE A 200 -18.85 -5.96 -15.78
N LEU A 201 -18.04 -5.38 -16.66
CA LEU A 201 -18.32 -5.34 -18.09
C LEU A 201 -18.36 -6.76 -18.70
N ILE A 202 -17.43 -7.63 -18.34
CA ILE A 202 -17.39 -9.02 -18.80
C ILE A 202 -18.64 -9.78 -18.34
N ARG A 203 -19.06 -9.62 -17.10
CA ARG A 203 -20.22 -10.29 -16.53
C ARG A 203 -21.54 -9.77 -17.14
N MET A 204 -21.64 -8.45 -17.36
CA MET A 204 -22.79 -7.86 -18.05
C MET A 204 -22.91 -8.36 -19.50
N ASN A 205 -21.79 -8.55 -20.18
CA ASN A 205 -21.78 -9.11 -21.54
C ASN A 205 -22.19 -10.60 -21.60
N ASN A 206 -22.18 -11.30 -20.46
CA ASN A 206 -22.63 -12.67 -20.27
C ASN A 206 -24.05 -12.76 -19.69
N ASP A 207 -24.89 -11.73 -19.87
CA ASP A 207 -26.29 -11.64 -19.40
C ASP A 207 -26.49 -11.76 -17.87
N ILE A 208 -25.46 -11.53 -17.08
CA ILE A 208 -25.57 -11.48 -15.61
C ILE A 208 -26.02 -10.08 -15.21
N SER A 209 -27.19 -9.98 -14.55
CA SER A 209 -27.74 -8.68 -14.15
C SER A 209 -26.84 -7.98 -13.13
N PHE A 210 -26.75 -6.64 -13.22
CA PHE A 210 -25.96 -5.81 -12.32
C PHE A 210 -26.29 -6.03 -10.82
N LEU A 211 -27.58 -6.20 -10.49
CA LEU A 211 -28.04 -6.45 -9.13
C LEU A 211 -27.61 -7.82 -8.58
N SER A 212 -27.57 -8.85 -9.41
CA SER A 212 -27.04 -10.16 -8.98
C SER A 212 -25.55 -10.11 -8.75
N ASN A 213 -24.82 -9.30 -9.51
CA ASN A 213 -23.38 -9.13 -9.35
C ASN A 213 -23.01 -8.49 -8.00
N ILE A 214 -23.77 -7.49 -7.53
CA ILE A 214 -23.56 -6.84 -6.22
C ILE A 214 -23.90 -7.78 -5.04
N ARG A 215 -24.80 -8.73 -5.25
CA ARG A 215 -25.24 -9.67 -4.21
C ARG A 215 -24.23 -10.79 -3.92
N TYR A 216 -23.35 -11.10 -4.89
CA TYR A 216 -22.38 -12.19 -4.82
C TYR A 216 -20.91 -11.70 -4.68
N HIS A 217 -20.69 -10.40 -4.48
CA HIS A 217 -19.44 -9.78 -4.08
C HIS A 217 -19.61 -9.01 -2.75
#